data_1317915afcfe0130eee32701a8f4fbb7
#
_entry.id   1317915afcfe0130eee32701a8f4fbb7
#
_cell.length_a   1.000
_cell.length_b   1.000
_cell.length_c   1.000
_cell.angle_alpha   90.00
_cell.angle_beta   90.00
_cell.angle_gamma   90.00
#
_symmetry.space_group_name_H-M   'P 1'
#
loop_
_entity.id
_entity.type
_entity.pdbx_description
1 polymer ?
#
loop_
_entity_poly.entity_id
_entity_poly.type
_entity_poly.pdbx_seq_one_letter_code
_entity_poly.pdbx_strand_id
1 'polypeptide(L)'
;MVMGWVPPEMEMFGSEQREHDERYAYGQEWLDFVNKLWTEEGTFAIHSKYFDAELLEAYPKPHQGPRPALINAGNSPSGIEFSARNVDFNFASLDTLENIKAYTTALKEKAREEYQREIHAMTYGLVVCRDTEAEAKRDFQQVVDEGDWGAAGNVIKIAGSGASQSFDHAVKKMQERFIAGWGGYPIVGTPEQVTEELGRLNEAGMEGMIFGLIDYNEELKYFGDNVMPLLKQAGLRH
;
A
#
# COMPACT_ATOMS: atom_id res chain seq x y z
N MET A 1 1.68 4.25 -7.76
CA MET A 1 0.89 4.04 -9.00
C MET A 1 -0.35 3.23 -8.67
N VAL A 2 -1.50 3.57 -9.25
CA VAL A 2 -2.77 2.86 -9.07
C VAL A 2 -3.41 2.72 -10.44
N MET A 3 -3.84 1.50 -10.82
CA MET A 3 -4.39 1.22 -12.16
C MET A 3 -5.90 1.46 -12.27
N GLY A 4 -6.50 2.04 -11.22
CA GLY A 4 -7.95 2.27 -11.13
C GLY A 4 -8.73 0.99 -10.83
N TRP A 5 -9.71 1.06 -9.93
CA TRP A 5 -10.51 -0.11 -9.56
C TRP A 5 -11.96 0.21 -9.19
N VAL A 6 -12.32 1.50 -9.14
CA VAL A 6 -13.64 1.98 -8.72
C VAL A 6 -14.44 2.41 -9.96
N PRO A 7 -15.33 1.53 -10.50
CA PRO A 7 -16.12 1.84 -11.69
C PRO A 7 -16.92 3.16 -11.61
N PRO A 8 -17.62 3.46 -10.50
CA PRO A 8 -18.35 4.72 -10.40
C PRO A 8 -17.47 5.98 -10.52
N GLU A 9 -16.21 5.92 -10.08
CA GLU A 9 -15.27 7.04 -10.22
C GLU A 9 -14.87 7.22 -11.70
N MET A 10 -14.66 6.13 -12.42
CA MET A 10 -14.35 6.17 -13.84
C MET A 10 -15.48 6.82 -14.63
N GLU A 11 -16.73 6.42 -14.36
CA GLU A 11 -17.92 7.03 -14.97
C GLU A 11 -18.03 8.51 -14.65
N MET A 12 -17.84 8.89 -13.37
CA MET A 12 -17.92 10.27 -12.91
C MET A 12 -16.92 11.20 -13.63
N PHE A 13 -15.73 10.70 -13.94
CA PHE A 13 -14.69 11.45 -14.64
C PHE A 13 -14.69 11.24 -16.17
N GLY A 14 -15.67 10.52 -16.71
CA GLY A 14 -15.77 10.24 -18.14
C GLY A 14 -14.61 9.39 -18.68
N SER A 15 -13.95 8.63 -17.82
CA SER A 15 -12.86 7.75 -18.20
C SER A 15 -13.38 6.39 -18.68
N GLU A 16 -12.75 5.83 -19.70
CA GLU A 16 -13.06 4.48 -20.16
C GLU A 16 -12.68 3.45 -19.09
N GLN A 17 -13.64 2.61 -18.74
CA GLN A 17 -13.40 1.47 -17.88
C GLN A 17 -12.85 0.30 -18.69
N ARG A 18 -11.54 0.10 -18.62
CA ARG A 18 -10.87 -1.04 -19.24
C ARG A 18 -10.99 -2.29 -18.38
N GLU A 19 -10.95 -3.45 -19.03
CA GLU A 19 -10.81 -4.72 -18.35
C GLU A 19 -9.56 -4.76 -17.46
N HIS A 20 -9.61 -5.58 -16.40
CA HIS A 20 -8.58 -5.60 -15.35
C HIS A 20 -7.16 -5.72 -15.91
N ASP A 21 -6.89 -6.69 -16.76
CA ASP A 21 -5.54 -6.93 -17.29
C ASP A 21 -5.15 -5.88 -18.34
N GLU A 22 -6.12 -5.35 -19.08
CA GLU A 22 -5.87 -4.24 -20.00
C GLU A 22 -5.46 -2.96 -19.29
N ARG A 23 -5.93 -2.73 -18.06
CA ARG A 23 -5.47 -1.59 -17.24
C ARG A 23 -3.98 -1.70 -16.91
N TYR A 24 -3.47 -2.91 -16.66
CA TYR A 24 -2.03 -3.13 -16.45
C TYR A 24 -1.22 -3.00 -17.74
N ALA A 25 -1.75 -3.41 -18.88
CA ALA A 25 -1.11 -3.17 -20.18
C ALA A 25 -1.02 -1.68 -20.50
N TYR A 26 -2.11 -0.93 -20.29
CA TYR A 26 -2.11 0.53 -20.40
C TYR A 26 -1.11 1.18 -19.43
N GLY A 27 -1.12 0.75 -18.17
CA GLY A 27 -0.20 1.24 -17.15
C GLY A 27 1.27 0.96 -17.47
N GLN A 28 1.58 -0.16 -18.13
CA GLN A 28 2.93 -0.47 -18.57
C GLN A 28 3.40 0.51 -19.66
N GLU A 29 2.59 0.72 -20.70
CA GLU A 29 2.96 1.68 -21.75
C GLU A 29 3.06 3.11 -21.21
N TRP A 30 2.17 3.48 -20.26
CA TRP A 30 2.26 4.78 -19.58
C TRP A 30 3.56 4.91 -18.79
N LEU A 31 3.97 3.88 -18.07
CA LEU A 31 5.22 3.91 -17.31
C LEU A 31 6.44 3.96 -18.24
N ASP A 32 6.43 3.20 -19.32
CA ASP A 32 7.50 3.22 -20.32
C ASP A 32 7.63 4.61 -20.95
N PHE A 33 6.50 5.25 -21.24
CA PHE A 33 6.45 6.64 -21.72
C PHE A 33 7.03 7.62 -20.69
N VAL A 34 6.59 7.55 -19.44
CA VAL A 34 7.07 8.44 -18.38
C VAL A 34 8.57 8.21 -18.09
N ASN A 35 9.04 6.96 -18.10
CA ASN A 35 10.46 6.65 -17.96
C ASN A 35 11.29 7.34 -19.07
N LYS A 36 10.83 7.33 -20.32
CA LYS A 36 11.50 8.08 -21.40
C LYS A 36 11.53 9.58 -21.13
N LEU A 37 10.40 10.17 -20.67
CA LEU A 37 10.38 11.59 -20.30
C LEU A 37 11.38 11.92 -19.20
N TRP A 38 11.67 11.00 -18.28
CA TRP A 38 12.66 11.22 -17.23
C TRP A 38 14.11 11.04 -17.70
N THR A 39 14.36 10.17 -18.68
CA THR A 39 15.73 9.73 -19.02
C THR A 39 16.23 10.26 -20.35
N GLU A 40 15.38 10.42 -21.36
CA GLU A 40 15.80 10.88 -22.69
C GLU A 40 16.20 12.36 -22.70
N GLU A 41 17.32 12.67 -23.35
CA GLU A 41 17.75 14.02 -23.63
C GLU A 41 17.21 14.48 -25.00
N GLY A 42 16.68 15.70 -25.03
CA GLY A 42 16.08 16.27 -26.24
C GLY A 42 14.68 15.72 -26.54
N THR A 43 14.20 16.02 -27.74
CA THR A 43 12.85 15.63 -28.17
C THR A 43 12.81 14.22 -28.72
N PHE A 44 11.74 13.49 -28.42
CA PHE A 44 11.46 12.17 -28.96
C PHE A 44 9.98 12.03 -29.33
N ALA A 45 9.64 10.96 -30.04
CA ALA A 45 8.26 10.56 -30.33
C ALA A 45 7.90 9.25 -29.66
N ILE A 46 6.62 9.02 -29.44
CA ILE A 46 6.08 7.73 -29.00
C ILE A 46 4.89 7.34 -29.88
N HIS A 47 4.94 6.11 -30.40
CA HIS A 47 3.87 5.50 -31.18
C HIS A 47 3.61 4.11 -30.61
N SER A 48 2.51 3.97 -29.86
CA SER A 48 2.15 2.71 -29.21
C SER A 48 0.64 2.47 -29.29
N LYS A 49 0.14 1.40 -28.68
CA LYS A 49 -1.30 1.10 -28.69
C LYS A 49 -2.13 2.20 -28.02
N TYR A 50 -1.61 2.81 -26.95
CA TYR A 50 -2.37 3.74 -26.11
C TYR A 50 -1.88 5.18 -26.20
N PHE A 51 -0.65 5.41 -26.67
CA PHE A 51 -0.04 6.74 -26.72
C PHE A 51 0.53 7.00 -28.11
N ASP A 52 0.17 8.14 -28.65
CA ASP A 52 0.67 8.65 -29.94
C ASP A 52 0.96 10.14 -29.80
N ALA A 53 2.25 10.49 -29.77
CA ALA A 53 2.67 11.87 -29.55
C ALA A 53 4.07 12.15 -30.11
N GLU A 54 4.25 13.37 -30.63
CA GLU A 54 5.46 13.89 -31.23
C GLU A 54 6.10 14.98 -30.38
N LEU A 55 7.38 15.22 -30.59
CA LEU A 55 8.12 16.33 -29.98
C LEU A 55 8.03 16.38 -28.45
N LEU A 56 8.06 15.21 -27.83
CA LEU A 56 7.99 15.06 -26.37
C LEU A 56 9.32 15.43 -25.74
N GLU A 57 9.26 16.26 -24.72
CA GLU A 57 10.40 16.67 -23.90
C GLU A 57 9.91 17.07 -22.52
N ALA A 58 10.65 16.75 -21.46
CA ALA A 58 10.25 17.09 -20.09
C ALA A 58 11.44 17.55 -19.24
N TYR A 59 11.27 18.63 -18.53
CA TYR A 59 12.21 19.18 -17.54
C TYR A 59 11.47 19.65 -16.28
N PRO A 60 12.11 19.62 -15.09
CA PRO A 60 13.48 19.11 -14.84
C PRO A 60 13.54 17.58 -14.89
N LYS A 61 14.73 17.04 -15.15
CA LYS A 61 15.03 15.62 -15.00
C LYS A 61 15.10 15.25 -13.50
N PRO A 62 14.90 13.96 -13.13
CA PRO A 62 15.05 13.49 -11.76
C PRO A 62 16.43 13.81 -11.20
N HIS A 63 16.48 14.33 -9.97
CA HIS A 63 17.73 14.74 -9.34
C HIS A 63 18.58 13.55 -8.84
N GLN A 64 17.91 12.49 -8.35
CA GLN A 64 18.56 11.29 -7.82
C GLN A 64 18.20 10.09 -8.69
N GLY A 65 19.20 9.60 -9.42
CA GLY A 65 19.04 8.44 -10.29
C GLY A 65 18.18 8.72 -11.55
N PRO A 66 17.90 7.71 -12.35
CA PRO A 66 17.20 7.88 -13.62
C PRO A 66 15.70 8.19 -13.45
N ARG A 67 15.11 7.89 -12.30
CA ARG A 67 13.69 8.10 -12.01
C ARG A 67 13.43 8.19 -10.50
N PRO A 68 12.30 8.77 -10.08
CA PRO A 68 11.82 8.67 -8.70
C PRO A 68 11.55 7.20 -8.29
N ALA A 69 11.55 6.94 -6.99
CA ALA A 69 11.09 5.65 -6.46
C ALA A 69 9.62 5.42 -6.83
N LEU A 70 9.31 4.23 -7.28
CA LEU A 70 7.97 3.84 -7.72
C LEU A 70 7.31 2.92 -6.69
N ILE A 71 6.06 3.21 -6.40
CA ILE A 71 5.21 2.38 -5.53
C ILE A 71 3.96 1.97 -6.31
N ASN A 72 3.58 0.70 -6.23
CA ASN A 72 2.32 0.18 -6.77
C ASN A 72 1.54 -0.55 -5.67
N ALA A 73 0.21 -0.39 -5.66
CA ALA A 73 -0.69 -1.02 -4.68
C ALA A 73 -1.48 -2.20 -5.26
N GLY A 74 -1.06 -2.76 -6.38
CA GLY A 74 -1.74 -3.90 -7.01
C GLY A 74 -1.36 -5.23 -6.36
N ASN A 75 -2.36 -5.96 -5.85
CA ASN A 75 -2.21 -7.26 -5.18
C ASN A 75 -2.84 -8.42 -5.96
N SER A 76 -3.45 -8.15 -7.10
CA SER A 76 -3.90 -9.18 -8.06
C SER A 76 -2.69 -9.83 -8.77
N PRO A 77 -2.86 -10.99 -9.43
CA PRO A 77 -1.77 -11.59 -10.20
C PRO A 77 -1.10 -10.61 -11.18
N SER A 78 -1.88 -9.85 -11.96
CA SER A 78 -1.37 -8.81 -12.86
C SER A 78 -0.72 -7.64 -12.12
N GLY A 79 -1.20 -7.31 -10.91
CA GLY A 79 -0.62 -6.29 -10.05
C GLY A 79 0.72 -6.70 -9.46
N ILE A 80 0.85 -7.95 -9.03
CA ILE A 80 2.10 -8.54 -8.56
C ILE A 80 3.11 -8.61 -9.71
N GLU A 81 2.67 -9.06 -10.89
CA GLU A 81 3.48 -9.09 -12.11
C GLU A 81 4.05 -7.71 -12.46
N PHE A 82 3.16 -6.71 -12.53
CA PHE A 82 3.55 -5.33 -12.80
C PHE A 82 4.52 -4.79 -11.75
N SER A 83 4.28 -5.08 -10.47
CA SER A 83 5.12 -4.63 -9.37
C SER A 83 6.50 -5.27 -9.43
N ALA A 84 6.57 -6.59 -9.56
CA ALA A 84 7.83 -7.33 -9.67
C ALA A 84 8.72 -6.84 -10.82
N ARG A 85 8.09 -6.48 -11.95
CA ARG A 85 8.77 -5.99 -13.13
C ARG A 85 9.28 -4.55 -13.01
N ASN A 86 8.54 -3.65 -12.35
CA ASN A 86 8.69 -2.22 -12.59
C ASN A 86 9.00 -1.38 -11.36
N VAL A 87 8.46 -1.72 -10.17
CA VAL A 87 8.47 -0.79 -9.04
C VAL A 87 9.50 -1.15 -7.98
N ASP A 88 9.82 -0.19 -7.13
CA ASP A 88 10.76 -0.37 -6.02
C ASP A 88 10.05 -0.87 -4.76
N PHE A 89 8.78 -0.46 -4.59
CA PHE A 89 7.95 -0.85 -3.47
C PHE A 89 6.58 -1.34 -3.93
N ASN A 90 6.16 -2.50 -3.45
CA ASN A 90 4.76 -2.91 -3.54
C ASN A 90 4.07 -2.63 -2.21
N PHE A 91 2.90 -2.01 -2.29
CA PHE A 91 2.07 -1.65 -1.15
C PHE A 91 0.90 -2.62 -1.02
N ALA A 92 0.91 -3.43 0.03
CA ALA A 92 -0.08 -4.48 0.25
C ALA A 92 -0.77 -4.32 1.61
N SER A 93 -2.11 -4.46 1.62
CA SER A 93 -2.90 -4.55 2.85
C SER A 93 -3.29 -6.01 3.07
N LEU A 94 -2.68 -6.66 4.06
CA LEU A 94 -2.89 -8.07 4.41
C LEU A 94 -3.29 -8.17 5.88
N ASP A 95 -3.90 -9.28 6.25
CA ASP A 95 -4.60 -9.42 7.55
C ASP A 95 -3.85 -10.24 8.59
N THR A 96 -2.97 -11.13 8.18
CA THR A 96 -2.22 -12.01 9.09
C THR A 96 -0.75 -12.08 8.72
N LEU A 97 0.11 -12.34 9.71
CA LEU A 97 1.56 -12.52 9.48
C LEU A 97 1.86 -13.67 8.52
N GLU A 98 1.05 -14.72 8.53
CA GLU A 98 1.18 -15.86 7.62
C GLU A 98 0.91 -15.43 6.17
N ASN A 99 -0.20 -14.72 5.93
CA ASN A 99 -0.54 -14.20 4.60
C ASN A 99 0.50 -13.18 4.12
N ILE A 100 1.00 -12.33 5.02
CA ILE A 100 2.07 -11.38 4.74
C ILE A 100 3.32 -12.12 4.27
N LYS A 101 3.78 -13.12 5.03
CA LYS A 101 4.98 -13.89 4.71
C LYS A 101 4.86 -14.63 3.38
N ALA A 102 3.72 -15.27 3.13
CA ALA A 102 3.47 -15.95 1.86
C ALA A 102 3.51 -14.98 0.68
N TYR A 103 2.84 -13.84 0.82
CA TYR A 103 2.79 -12.80 -0.19
C TYR A 103 4.16 -12.19 -0.49
N THR A 104 4.88 -11.75 0.54
CA THR A 104 6.18 -11.08 0.38
C THR A 104 7.24 -12.04 -0.21
N THR A 105 7.18 -13.32 0.18
CA THR A 105 8.05 -14.35 -0.40
C THR A 105 7.78 -14.50 -1.89
N ALA A 106 6.53 -14.71 -2.29
CA ALA A 106 6.16 -14.88 -3.70
C ALA A 106 6.49 -13.66 -4.55
N LEU A 107 6.23 -12.44 -4.05
CA LEU A 107 6.56 -11.19 -4.72
C LEU A 107 8.06 -11.04 -4.97
N LYS A 108 8.89 -11.27 -3.92
CA LYS A 108 10.34 -11.11 -3.99
C LYS A 108 10.99 -12.19 -4.86
N GLU A 109 10.52 -13.44 -4.77
CA GLU A 109 10.96 -14.53 -5.64
C GLU A 109 10.68 -14.21 -7.09
N LYS A 110 9.46 -13.80 -7.42
CA LYS A 110 9.08 -13.41 -8.79
C LYS A 110 9.96 -12.27 -9.33
N ALA A 111 10.19 -11.22 -8.56
CA ALA A 111 11.05 -10.11 -8.98
C ALA A 111 12.48 -10.56 -9.25
N ARG A 112 13.03 -11.43 -8.40
CA ARG A 112 14.40 -11.93 -8.53
C ARG A 112 14.53 -12.91 -9.71
N GLU A 113 13.62 -13.88 -9.84
CA GLU A 113 13.75 -14.98 -10.78
C GLU A 113 13.38 -14.59 -12.21
N GLU A 114 12.31 -13.82 -12.37
CA GLU A 114 11.82 -13.43 -13.70
C GLU A 114 12.41 -12.10 -14.20
N TYR A 115 12.75 -11.17 -13.31
CA TYR A 115 13.16 -9.81 -13.68
C TYR A 115 14.56 -9.41 -13.20
N GLN A 116 15.28 -10.28 -12.48
CA GLN A 116 16.61 -10.00 -11.87
C GLN A 116 16.63 -8.69 -11.07
N ARG A 117 15.55 -8.44 -10.33
CA ARG A 117 15.36 -7.21 -9.53
C ARG A 117 15.10 -7.52 -8.07
N GLU A 118 15.41 -6.56 -7.23
CA GLU A 118 14.92 -6.51 -5.86
C GLU A 118 13.67 -5.64 -5.79
N ILE A 119 12.73 -6.01 -4.93
CA ILE A 119 11.53 -5.26 -4.62
C ILE A 119 11.26 -5.32 -3.12
N HIS A 120 10.83 -4.20 -2.56
CA HIS A 120 10.45 -4.09 -1.16
C HIS A 120 8.93 -4.15 -0.99
N ALA A 121 8.48 -4.72 0.12
CA ALA A 121 7.07 -4.73 0.47
C ALA A 121 6.78 -3.72 1.57
N MET A 122 5.69 -2.98 1.40
CA MET A 122 5.20 -2.00 2.36
C MET A 122 3.74 -2.29 2.70
N THR A 123 3.34 -1.90 3.90
CA THR A 123 1.94 -1.91 4.32
C THR A 123 1.54 -0.62 4.99
N TYR A 124 0.29 -0.52 5.42
CA TYR A 124 -0.14 0.54 6.32
C TYR A 124 -0.98 -0.02 7.46
N GLY A 125 -1.12 0.76 8.52
CA GLY A 125 -1.92 0.37 9.66
C GLY A 125 -2.24 1.51 10.59
N LEU A 126 -3.07 1.23 11.58
CA LEU A 126 -3.32 2.13 12.71
C LEU A 126 -2.46 1.69 13.88
N VAL A 127 -1.68 2.62 14.43
CA VAL A 127 -0.90 2.43 15.65
C VAL A 127 -1.62 3.12 16.81
N VAL A 128 -1.97 2.35 17.83
CA VAL A 128 -2.51 2.87 19.10
C VAL A 128 -1.55 2.47 20.20
N CYS A 129 -0.65 3.38 20.54
CA CYS A 129 0.42 3.17 21.53
C CYS A 129 0.13 3.95 22.80
N ARG A 130 0.09 3.28 23.96
CA ARG A 130 -0.18 3.88 25.27
C ARG A 130 0.78 3.33 26.31
N ASP A 131 0.79 3.93 27.50
CA ASP A 131 1.64 3.49 28.61
C ASP A 131 1.26 2.08 29.08
N THR A 132 0.00 1.69 28.92
CA THR A 132 -0.48 0.35 29.26
C THR A 132 -1.27 -0.29 28.11
N GLU A 133 -1.18 -1.60 28.02
CA GLU A 133 -1.93 -2.39 27.04
C GLU A 133 -3.45 -2.21 27.18
N ALA A 134 -3.93 -2.05 28.44
CA ALA A 134 -5.34 -1.84 28.74
C ALA A 134 -5.86 -0.51 28.17
N GLU A 135 -5.06 0.56 28.28
CA GLU A 135 -5.40 1.85 27.69
C GLU A 135 -5.39 1.80 26.16
N ALA A 136 -4.37 1.19 25.56
CA ALA A 136 -4.29 1.04 24.12
C ALA A 136 -5.49 0.28 23.54
N LYS A 137 -5.86 -0.84 24.18
CA LYS A 137 -7.03 -1.63 23.78
C LYS A 137 -8.35 -0.90 23.96
N ARG A 138 -8.52 -0.14 25.04
CA ARG A 138 -9.72 0.66 25.28
C ARG A 138 -9.87 1.74 24.20
N ASP A 139 -8.79 2.46 23.90
CA ASP A 139 -8.83 3.54 22.92
C ASP A 139 -9.05 3.01 21.50
N PHE A 140 -8.44 1.88 21.16
CA PHE A 140 -8.73 1.17 19.89
C PHE A 140 -10.21 0.73 19.81
N GLN A 141 -10.74 0.16 20.91
CA GLN A 141 -12.15 -0.27 20.93
C GLN A 141 -13.09 0.93 20.79
N GLN A 142 -12.77 2.07 21.39
CA GLN A 142 -13.55 3.31 21.23
C GLN A 142 -13.58 3.75 19.75
N VAL A 143 -12.45 3.70 19.03
CA VAL A 143 -12.42 3.99 17.58
C VAL A 143 -13.37 3.10 16.81
N VAL A 144 -13.42 1.81 17.15
CA VAL A 144 -14.31 0.84 16.50
C VAL A 144 -15.77 1.12 16.85
N ASP A 145 -16.08 1.35 18.14
CA ASP A 145 -17.46 1.53 18.63
C ASP A 145 -18.10 2.81 18.10
N GLU A 146 -17.31 3.91 18.00
CA GLU A 146 -17.79 5.20 17.51
C GLU A 146 -17.63 5.36 15.98
N GLY A 147 -17.15 4.34 15.28
CA GLY A 147 -16.88 4.39 13.84
C GLY A 147 -18.12 4.47 12.96
N ASP A 148 -17.98 4.99 11.76
CA ASP A 148 -19.03 5.03 10.75
C ASP A 148 -19.16 3.66 10.04
N TRP A 149 -19.94 2.79 10.61
CA TRP A 149 -20.24 1.46 10.08
C TRP A 149 -20.96 1.50 8.72
N GLY A 150 -21.74 2.56 8.47
CA GLY A 150 -22.41 2.77 7.19
C GLY A 150 -21.41 3.06 6.08
N ALA A 151 -20.47 3.97 6.33
CA ALA A 151 -19.42 4.28 5.40
C ALA A 151 -18.51 3.07 5.14
N ALA A 152 -18.08 2.36 6.19
CA ALA A 152 -17.29 1.13 6.06
C ALA A 152 -18.00 0.06 5.22
N GLY A 153 -19.32 -0.12 5.42
CA GLY A 153 -20.14 -1.01 4.62
C GLY A 153 -20.23 -0.61 3.15
N ASN A 154 -20.30 0.69 2.85
CA ASN A 154 -20.31 1.19 1.47
C ASN A 154 -18.98 0.95 0.76
N VAL A 155 -17.84 1.19 1.41
CA VAL A 155 -16.52 0.90 0.86
C VAL A 155 -16.38 -0.59 0.51
N ILE A 156 -16.80 -1.47 1.41
CA ILE A 156 -16.74 -2.93 1.18
C ILE A 156 -17.64 -3.33 0.01
N LYS A 157 -18.83 -2.76 -0.13
CA LYS A 157 -19.70 -3.03 -1.28
C LYS A 157 -19.04 -2.63 -2.60
N ILE A 158 -18.38 -1.47 -2.65
CA ILE A 158 -17.66 -0.99 -3.83
C ILE A 158 -16.47 -1.89 -4.13
N ALA A 159 -15.68 -2.25 -3.10
CA ALA A 159 -14.53 -3.14 -3.23
C ALA A 159 -14.91 -4.57 -3.58
N GLY A 160 -16.05 -5.04 -3.05
CA GLY A 160 -16.53 -6.41 -3.13
C GLY A 160 -17.61 -6.66 -4.16
N SER A 161 -17.76 -5.85 -5.21
CA SER A 161 -18.79 -6.02 -6.26
C SER A 161 -18.74 -7.36 -7.01
N GLY A 162 -18.01 -8.35 -6.48
CA GLY A 162 -17.97 -9.74 -6.95
C GLY A 162 -17.97 -10.80 -5.84
N ALA A 163 -18.00 -10.43 -4.54
CA ALA A 163 -17.96 -11.42 -3.46
C ALA A 163 -19.40 -11.78 -2.98
N SER A 164 -19.70 -13.06 -2.98
CA SER A 164 -20.99 -13.60 -2.54
C SER A 164 -21.26 -13.34 -1.05
N GLN A 165 -22.53 -13.10 -0.72
CA GLN A 165 -23.09 -12.68 0.58
C GLN A 165 -22.96 -13.68 1.76
N SER A 166 -21.97 -14.56 1.81
CA SER A 166 -22.03 -15.72 2.72
C SER A 166 -21.17 -15.70 3.98
N PHE A 167 -20.61 -14.56 4.43
CA PHE A 167 -19.82 -14.58 5.68
C PHE A 167 -19.99 -13.29 6.51
N ASP A 168 -21.09 -13.17 7.25
CA ASP A 168 -21.37 -12.02 8.14
C ASP A 168 -20.21 -11.69 9.09
N HIS A 169 -19.53 -12.71 9.64
CA HIS A 169 -18.41 -12.50 10.57
C HIS A 169 -17.14 -11.94 9.87
N ALA A 170 -16.81 -12.46 8.69
CA ALA A 170 -15.66 -11.97 7.91
C ALA A 170 -15.89 -10.55 7.41
N VAL A 171 -17.12 -10.24 6.98
CA VAL A 171 -17.53 -8.89 6.57
C VAL A 171 -17.43 -7.92 7.75
N LYS A 172 -17.93 -8.31 8.94
CA LYS A 172 -17.83 -7.48 10.14
C LYS A 172 -16.38 -7.18 10.53
N LYS A 173 -15.53 -8.19 10.57
CA LYS A 173 -14.09 -8.02 10.84
C LYS A 173 -13.41 -7.09 9.83
N MET A 174 -13.81 -7.18 8.56
CA MET A 174 -13.31 -6.29 7.52
C MET A 174 -13.81 -4.85 7.73
N GLN A 175 -15.08 -4.66 8.12
CA GLN A 175 -15.61 -3.34 8.49
C GLN A 175 -14.87 -2.74 9.68
N GLU A 176 -14.62 -3.51 10.74
CA GLU A 176 -13.82 -3.08 11.90
C GLU A 176 -12.44 -2.57 11.47
N ARG A 177 -11.76 -3.28 10.58
CA ARG A 177 -10.47 -2.85 10.03
C ARG A 177 -10.56 -1.56 9.20
N PHE A 178 -11.64 -1.40 8.43
CA PHE A 178 -11.87 -0.15 7.69
C PHE A 178 -12.14 1.03 8.62
N ILE A 179 -12.92 0.83 9.68
CA ILE A 179 -13.16 1.84 10.71
C ILE A 179 -11.86 2.20 11.42
N ALA A 180 -11.10 1.20 11.85
CA ALA A 180 -9.85 1.37 12.59
C ALA A 180 -8.72 2.00 11.77
N GLY A 181 -8.78 1.99 10.45
CA GLY A 181 -7.71 2.57 9.64
C GLY A 181 -7.68 2.09 8.19
N TRP A 182 -8.77 2.23 7.45
CA TRP A 182 -8.84 1.90 6.02
C TRP A 182 -8.46 0.45 5.67
N GLY A 183 -8.76 -0.51 6.54
CA GLY A 183 -8.40 -1.92 6.35
C GLY A 183 -6.92 -2.23 6.65
N GLY A 184 -6.18 -1.27 7.21
CA GLY A 184 -4.79 -1.42 7.60
C GLY A 184 -4.56 -2.43 8.71
N TYR A 185 -3.30 -2.75 8.96
CA TYR A 185 -2.90 -3.67 10.03
C TYR A 185 -2.93 -2.91 11.38
N PRO A 186 -3.76 -3.33 12.35
CA PRO A 186 -3.81 -2.66 13.65
C PRO A 186 -2.62 -3.09 14.53
N ILE A 187 -1.93 -2.12 15.10
CA ILE A 187 -0.86 -2.33 16.09
C ILE A 187 -1.27 -1.60 17.36
N VAL A 188 -1.61 -2.36 18.40
CA VAL A 188 -2.23 -1.85 19.63
C VAL A 188 -1.48 -2.36 20.83
N GLY A 189 -0.87 -1.48 21.64
CA GLY A 189 -0.13 -1.90 22.83
C GLY A 189 0.77 -0.85 23.42
N THR A 190 1.69 -1.29 24.29
CA THR A 190 2.77 -0.48 24.83
C THR A 190 3.87 -0.22 23.81
N PRO A 191 4.81 0.71 24.04
CA PRO A 191 5.95 0.90 23.16
C PRO A 191 6.72 -0.38 22.81
N GLU A 192 6.90 -1.27 23.80
CA GLU A 192 7.57 -2.56 23.60
C GLU A 192 6.76 -3.49 22.71
N GLN A 193 5.43 -3.60 22.95
CA GLN A 193 4.53 -4.44 22.16
C GLN A 193 4.42 -3.93 20.72
N VAL A 194 4.35 -2.62 20.54
CA VAL A 194 4.36 -1.99 19.19
C VAL A 194 5.66 -2.32 18.47
N THR A 195 6.81 -2.20 19.15
CA THR A 195 8.12 -2.53 18.59
C THR A 195 8.22 -4.01 18.23
N GLU A 196 7.75 -4.90 19.08
CA GLU A 196 7.72 -6.35 18.83
C GLU A 196 6.88 -6.69 17.61
N GLU A 197 5.68 -6.10 17.49
CA GLU A 197 4.80 -6.36 16.35
C GLU A 197 5.36 -5.83 15.03
N LEU A 198 6.01 -4.65 15.04
CA LEU A 198 6.75 -4.14 13.89
C LEU A 198 7.92 -5.08 13.51
N GLY A 199 8.59 -5.67 14.50
CA GLY A 199 9.60 -6.71 14.28
C GLY A 199 9.04 -7.94 13.57
N ARG A 200 7.89 -8.45 14.02
CA ARG A 200 7.20 -9.59 13.39
C ARG A 200 6.78 -9.29 11.95
N LEU A 201 6.30 -8.08 11.68
CA LEU A 201 5.99 -7.64 10.31
C LEU A 201 7.24 -7.62 9.43
N ASN A 202 8.36 -7.14 9.96
CA ASN A 202 9.64 -7.15 9.26
C ASN A 202 10.16 -8.58 9.00
N GLU A 203 10.08 -9.48 9.96
CA GLU A 203 10.41 -10.90 9.79
C GLU A 203 9.51 -11.61 8.77
N ALA A 204 8.26 -11.15 8.63
CA ALA A 204 7.35 -11.61 7.60
C ALA A 204 7.62 -10.96 6.22
N GLY A 205 8.65 -10.11 6.10
CA GLY A 205 9.12 -9.54 4.84
C GLY A 205 8.57 -8.15 4.51
N MET A 206 7.81 -7.51 5.42
CA MET A 206 7.41 -6.10 5.30
C MET A 206 8.56 -5.19 5.76
N GLU A 207 9.08 -4.38 4.85
CA GLU A 207 10.25 -3.53 5.08
C GLU A 207 9.88 -2.06 5.30
N GLY A 208 8.62 -1.73 5.08
CA GLY A 208 8.11 -0.39 5.32
C GLY A 208 6.67 -0.39 5.80
N MET A 209 6.32 0.62 6.59
CA MET A 209 4.95 0.84 7.03
C MET A 209 4.60 2.31 7.02
N ILE A 210 3.47 2.64 6.40
CA ILE A 210 2.79 3.93 6.60
C ILE A 210 1.79 3.70 7.71
N PHE A 211 1.79 4.52 8.74
CA PHE A 211 0.85 4.36 9.83
C PHE A 211 0.05 5.62 10.12
N GLY A 212 -1.20 5.41 10.48
CA GLY A 212 -2.09 6.40 11.04
C GLY A 212 -2.04 6.39 12.57
N LEU A 213 -2.37 7.51 13.15
CA LEU A 213 -2.55 7.73 14.57
C LEU A 213 -3.95 8.30 14.79
N ILE A 214 -4.49 8.19 16.01
CA ILE A 214 -5.79 8.79 16.34
C ILE A 214 -5.65 10.31 16.43
N ASP A 215 -4.62 10.79 17.14
CA ASP A 215 -4.25 12.21 17.23
C ASP A 215 -2.77 12.42 16.89
N TYR A 216 -2.52 12.96 15.70
CA TYR A 216 -1.14 13.20 15.22
C TYR A 216 -0.36 14.21 16.06
N ASN A 217 -1.02 15.18 16.70
CA ASN A 217 -0.31 16.23 17.43
C ASN A 217 0.41 15.69 18.68
N GLU A 218 -0.24 14.81 19.42
CA GLU A 218 0.30 14.24 20.64
C GLU A 218 0.98 12.89 20.39
N GLU A 219 0.33 12.01 19.61
CA GLU A 219 0.79 10.63 19.44
C GLU A 219 2.04 10.51 18.57
N LEU A 220 2.25 11.42 17.59
CA LEU A 220 3.49 11.42 16.82
C LEU A 220 4.70 11.72 17.69
N LYS A 221 4.54 12.67 18.62
CA LYS A 221 5.59 12.97 19.60
C LYS A 221 5.81 11.79 20.54
N TYR A 222 4.73 11.22 21.07
CA TYR A 222 4.80 10.05 21.96
C TYR A 222 5.50 8.85 21.28
N PHE A 223 5.14 8.55 20.04
CA PHE A 223 5.79 7.51 19.24
C PHE A 223 7.28 7.80 19.03
N GLY A 224 7.61 9.06 18.70
CA GLY A 224 9.00 9.50 18.53
C GLY A 224 9.85 9.32 19.77
N ASP A 225 9.30 9.66 20.95
CA ASP A 225 10.01 9.62 22.20
C ASP A 225 10.12 8.19 22.80
N ASN A 226 9.12 7.33 22.59
CA ASN A 226 9.02 6.03 23.28
C ASN A 226 9.23 4.82 22.36
N VAL A 227 8.78 4.85 21.09
CA VAL A 227 8.89 3.70 20.17
C VAL A 227 10.14 3.81 19.30
N MET A 228 10.44 4.98 18.76
CA MET A 228 11.60 5.14 17.86
C MET A 228 12.94 4.72 18.48
N PRO A 229 13.25 4.99 19.78
CA PRO A 229 14.47 4.48 20.40
C PRO A 229 14.51 2.94 20.45
N LEU A 230 13.38 2.30 20.73
CA LEU A 230 13.27 0.84 20.77
C LEU A 230 13.46 0.21 19.37
N LEU A 231 12.90 0.84 18.33
CA LEU A 231 13.09 0.40 16.94
C LEU A 231 14.57 0.50 16.52
N LYS A 232 15.28 1.55 16.94
CA LYS A 232 16.72 1.69 16.70
C LYS A 232 17.51 0.61 17.45
N GLN A 233 17.18 0.36 18.71
CA GLN A 233 17.81 -0.68 19.52
C GLN A 233 17.59 -2.09 18.93
N ALA A 234 16.40 -2.34 18.36
CA ALA A 234 16.07 -3.59 17.69
C ALA A 234 16.67 -3.70 16.26
N GLY A 235 17.34 -2.67 15.76
CA GLY A 235 17.89 -2.65 14.39
C GLY A 235 16.83 -2.52 13.28
N LEU A 236 15.61 -2.16 13.63
CA LEU A 236 14.50 -1.96 12.69
C LEU A 236 14.48 -0.55 12.08
N ARG A 237 15.25 0.36 12.64
CA ARG A 237 15.41 1.73 12.15
C ARG A 237 16.84 2.24 12.37
N HIS A 238 17.39 2.92 11.39
CA HIS A 238 18.73 3.55 11.44
C HIS A 238 18.63 5.06 11.69
#